data_c15c0ee10510666ef853e11fded8c8e9
#
_entry.id   c15c0ee10510666ef853e11fded8c8e9
#
_cell.length_a   1.000
_cell.length_b   1.000
_cell.length_c   1.000
_cell.angle_alpha   90.00
_cell.angle_beta   90.00
_cell.angle_gamma   90.00
#
_symmetry.space_group_name_H-M   'P 1'
#
loop_
_entity.id
_entity.type
_entity.pdbx_description
1 polymer ?
#
loop_
_entity_poly.entity_id
_entity_poly.type
_entity_poly.pdbx_seq_one_letter_code
_entity_poly.pdbx_strand_id
1 'polypeptide(L)'
;GVYQHAGPEIGVASTKAFTSQVAILVILAVLLGRQREMSYVTGQRLVKELARIPDLMRRVIAREDEIKSLAKKYQSRGNFFFLGRKYNLPVALEGALKLKEISYIHAEGYGAGELKHGPIAMIDEYMPSVFIAPQDSVYEKMISNIQEVRARRGPVIAIATEGDYDIRAIADDVIYIPKTL
;
A
#
# COMPACT_ATOMS: atom_id res chain seq x y z
N GLY A 1 -27.17 6.98 -9.96
CA GLY A 1 -25.79 6.48 -10.06
C GLY A 1 -24.80 7.55 -9.68
N VAL A 2 -23.58 7.13 -9.29
CA VAL A 2 -22.45 8.04 -9.04
C VAL A 2 -21.37 7.69 -10.05
N TYR A 3 -20.89 8.69 -10.78
CA TYR A 3 -19.89 8.49 -11.84
C TYR A 3 -18.51 8.89 -11.34
N GLN A 4 -17.52 8.03 -11.58
CA GLN A 4 -16.14 8.25 -11.12
C GLN A 4 -15.31 9.18 -12.02
N HIS A 5 -15.77 9.46 -13.25
CA HIS A 5 -15.09 10.32 -14.23
C HIS A 5 -13.61 9.99 -14.49
N ALA A 6 -13.22 8.73 -14.31
CA ALA A 6 -11.83 8.29 -14.50
C ALA A 6 -11.38 8.29 -15.97
N GLY A 7 -12.32 8.42 -16.92
CA GLY A 7 -12.05 8.28 -18.34
C GLY A 7 -11.74 6.83 -18.75
N PRO A 8 -11.50 6.55 -20.03
CA PRO A 8 -11.21 5.20 -20.51
C PRO A 8 -9.85 4.72 -19.98
N GLU A 9 -9.77 3.46 -19.62
CA GLU A 9 -8.51 2.77 -19.38
C GLU A 9 -8.02 2.12 -20.68
N ILE A 10 -6.74 2.31 -20.98
CA ILE A 10 -6.14 1.82 -22.24
C ILE A 10 -5.39 0.51 -21.98
N GLY A 11 -4.75 0.39 -20.81
CA GLY A 11 -4.06 -0.83 -20.37
C GLY A 11 -4.99 -1.82 -19.68
N VAL A 12 -4.56 -3.09 -19.60
CA VAL A 12 -5.29 -4.14 -18.87
C VAL A 12 -5.32 -3.87 -17.36
N ALA A 13 -4.20 -3.42 -16.80
CA ALA A 13 -4.09 -3.14 -15.38
C ALA A 13 -4.78 -1.83 -15.02
N SER A 14 -5.84 -1.92 -14.21
CA SER A 14 -6.54 -0.76 -13.68
C SER A 14 -5.72 -0.04 -12.60
N THR A 15 -5.55 1.26 -12.72
CA THR A 15 -4.90 2.11 -11.70
C THR A 15 -5.79 3.29 -11.32
N LYS A 16 -6.07 4.18 -12.28
CA LYS A 16 -6.89 5.38 -12.03
C LYS A 16 -8.34 5.06 -11.68
N ALA A 17 -8.94 4.02 -12.28
CA ALA A 17 -10.29 3.61 -11.95
C ALA A 17 -10.37 3.06 -10.52
N PHE A 18 -9.41 2.25 -10.10
CA PHE A 18 -9.32 1.76 -8.72
C PHE A 18 -9.26 2.92 -7.71
N THR A 19 -8.34 3.87 -7.89
CA THR A 19 -8.19 5.01 -6.97
C THR A 19 -9.43 5.91 -6.97
N SER A 20 -10.07 6.12 -8.12
CA SER A 20 -11.30 6.89 -8.23
C SER A 20 -12.48 6.19 -7.55
N GLN A 21 -12.60 4.87 -7.66
CA GLN A 21 -13.61 4.08 -6.95
C GLN A 21 -13.43 4.20 -5.44
N VAL A 22 -12.21 4.05 -4.93
CA VAL A 22 -11.93 4.21 -3.51
C VAL A 22 -12.32 5.60 -3.02
N ALA A 23 -11.98 6.66 -3.79
CA ALA A 23 -12.34 8.02 -3.44
C ALA A 23 -13.88 8.22 -3.36
N ILE A 24 -14.64 7.66 -4.32
CA ILE A 24 -16.10 7.69 -4.29
C ILE A 24 -16.65 6.93 -3.09
N LEU A 25 -16.10 5.77 -2.78
CA LEU A 25 -16.54 4.99 -1.61
C LEU A 25 -16.29 5.75 -0.30
N VAL A 26 -15.18 6.47 -0.19
CA VAL A 26 -14.92 7.35 0.96
C VAL A 26 -15.95 8.48 1.04
N ILE A 27 -16.26 9.13 -0.08
CA ILE A 27 -17.31 10.17 -0.12
C ILE A 27 -18.67 9.60 0.31
N LEU A 28 -19.03 8.43 -0.19
CA LEU A 28 -20.25 7.74 0.18
C LEU A 28 -20.28 7.38 1.67
N ALA A 29 -19.17 6.87 2.20
CA ALA A 29 -19.05 6.55 3.62
C ALA A 29 -19.21 7.80 4.50
N VAL A 30 -18.60 8.93 4.11
CA VAL A 30 -18.79 10.20 4.81
C VAL A 30 -20.25 10.67 4.73
N LEU A 31 -20.88 10.60 3.56
CA LEU A 31 -22.29 10.98 3.38
C LEU A 31 -23.21 10.16 4.30
N LEU A 32 -23.08 8.85 4.27
CA LEU A 32 -23.89 7.95 5.10
C LEU A 32 -23.59 8.11 6.59
N GLY A 33 -22.31 8.27 6.94
CA GLY A 33 -21.89 8.51 8.32
C GLY A 33 -22.47 9.83 8.88
N ARG A 34 -22.51 10.88 8.05
CA ARG A 34 -23.10 12.19 8.40
C ARG A 34 -24.64 12.14 8.59
N GLN A 35 -25.28 11.21 7.95
CA GLN A 35 -26.72 10.98 8.17
C GLN A 35 -27.00 10.16 9.44
N ARG A 36 -25.95 9.67 10.11
CA ARG A 36 -26.05 8.86 11.35
C ARG A 36 -25.29 9.55 12.48
N GLU A 37 -24.17 8.99 12.88
CA GLU A 37 -23.46 9.38 14.11
C GLU A 37 -22.19 10.21 13.88
N MET A 38 -21.69 10.31 12.64
CA MET A 38 -20.46 11.04 12.35
C MET A 38 -20.65 12.54 12.62
N SER A 39 -19.80 13.11 13.47
CA SER A 39 -19.84 14.55 13.75
C SER A 39 -19.53 15.40 12.52
N TYR A 40 -20.03 16.63 12.47
CA TYR A 40 -19.71 17.58 11.39
C TYR A 40 -18.20 17.81 11.27
N VAL A 41 -17.50 17.98 12.39
CA VAL A 41 -16.06 18.21 12.43
C VAL A 41 -15.28 17.04 11.83
N THR A 42 -15.67 15.80 12.17
CA THR A 42 -15.04 14.60 11.59
C THR A 42 -15.27 14.53 10.08
N GLY A 43 -16.49 14.72 9.62
CA GLY A 43 -16.81 14.73 8.19
C GLY A 43 -16.05 15.80 7.42
N GLN A 44 -15.99 17.04 7.96
CA GLN A 44 -15.24 18.12 7.34
C GLN A 44 -13.74 17.82 7.25
N ARG A 45 -13.15 17.21 8.29
CA ARG A 45 -11.75 16.81 8.29
C ARG A 45 -11.47 15.78 7.20
N LEU A 46 -12.29 14.74 7.07
CA LEU A 46 -12.15 13.72 6.04
C LEU A 46 -12.26 14.30 4.63
N VAL A 47 -13.21 15.19 4.37
CA VAL A 47 -13.37 15.85 3.06
C VAL A 47 -12.14 16.71 2.73
N LYS A 48 -11.62 17.46 3.70
CA LYS A 48 -10.40 18.28 3.51
C LYS A 48 -9.20 17.40 3.16
N GLU A 49 -9.02 16.28 3.84
CA GLU A 49 -7.92 15.36 3.54
C GLU A 49 -8.11 14.70 2.16
N LEU A 50 -9.32 14.28 1.81
CA LEU A 50 -9.60 13.73 0.49
C LEU A 50 -9.28 14.74 -0.63
N ALA A 51 -9.55 16.03 -0.43
CA ALA A 51 -9.23 17.09 -1.38
C ALA A 51 -7.71 17.28 -1.58
N ARG A 52 -6.87 16.88 -0.62
CA ARG A 52 -5.40 16.94 -0.70
C ARG A 52 -4.79 15.76 -1.47
N ILE A 53 -5.52 14.65 -1.60
CA ILE A 53 -4.99 13.41 -2.20
C ILE A 53 -4.36 13.63 -3.58
N PRO A 54 -4.95 14.39 -4.51
CA PRO A 54 -4.33 14.62 -5.82
C PRO A 54 -2.92 15.22 -5.75
N ASP A 55 -2.68 16.16 -4.84
CA ASP A 55 -1.36 16.78 -4.68
C ASP A 55 -0.37 15.81 -4.02
N LEU A 56 -0.83 15.03 -3.04
CA LEU A 56 0.00 14.00 -2.42
C LEU A 56 0.37 12.90 -3.42
N MET A 57 -0.54 12.48 -4.29
CA MET A 57 -0.26 11.53 -5.37
C MET A 57 0.78 12.09 -6.35
N ARG A 58 0.69 13.37 -6.75
CA ARG A 58 1.70 14.01 -7.62
C ARG A 58 3.10 13.96 -7.00
N ARG A 59 3.21 14.16 -5.67
CA ARG A 59 4.49 14.06 -4.96
C ARG A 59 5.08 12.65 -5.03
N VAL A 60 4.26 11.62 -4.90
CA VAL A 60 4.71 10.22 -5.03
C VAL A 60 5.12 9.92 -6.48
N ILE A 61 4.33 10.34 -7.47
CA ILE A 61 4.63 10.13 -8.88
C ILE A 61 5.94 10.85 -9.28
N ALA A 62 6.21 12.03 -8.72
CA ALA A 62 7.47 12.76 -8.97
C ALA A 62 8.73 12.00 -8.50
N ARG A 63 8.58 10.93 -7.73
CA ARG A 63 9.68 10.05 -7.29
C ARG A 63 9.85 8.81 -8.20
N GLU A 64 9.37 8.88 -9.42
CA GLU A 64 9.39 7.77 -10.38
C GLU A 64 10.78 7.16 -10.58
N ASP A 65 11.83 7.96 -10.65
CA ASP A 65 13.20 7.48 -10.87
C ASP A 65 13.72 6.64 -9.71
N GLU A 66 13.36 6.99 -8.46
CA GLU A 66 13.67 6.20 -7.28
C GLU A 66 12.97 4.83 -7.35
N ILE A 67 11.68 4.83 -7.70
CA ILE A 67 10.89 3.60 -7.84
C ILE A 67 11.43 2.72 -8.98
N LYS A 68 11.80 3.32 -10.11
CA LYS A 68 12.44 2.61 -11.22
C LYS A 68 13.78 1.97 -10.82
N SER A 69 14.58 2.68 -10.05
CA SER A 69 15.84 2.15 -9.53
C SER A 69 15.62 0.93 -8.64
N LEU A 70 14.62 1.02 -7.76
CA LEU A 70 14.22 -0.09 -6.90
C LEU A 70 13.69 -1.28 -7.71
N ALA A 71 12.83 -1.03 -8.70
CA ALA A 71 12.33 -2.06 -9.60
C ALA A 71 13.45 -2.81 -10.32
N LYS A 72 14.48 -2.09 -10.80
CA LYS A 72 15.67 -2.70 -11.42
C LYS A 72 16.44 -3.58 -10.45
N LYS A 73 16.54 -3.21 -9.18
CA LYS A 73 17.21 -4.02 -8.14
C LYS A 73 16.53 -5.38 -7.97
N TYR A 74 15.21 -5.43 -8.08
CA TYR A 74 14.41 -6.63 -7.82
C TYR A 74 13.87 -7.33 -9.08
N GLN A 75 14.17 -6.85 -10.29
CA GLN A 75 13.60 -7.35 -11.55
C GLN A 75 13.88 -8.84 -11.84
N SER A 76 14.93 -9.41 -11.24
CA SER A 76 15.28 -10.82 -11.41
C SER A 76 14.57 -11.76 -10.43
N ARG A 77 13.75 -11.22 -9.54
CA ARG A 77 13.01 -12.03 -8.56
C ARG A 77 11.74 -12.60 -9.18
N GLY A 78 11.50 -13.88 -8.98
CA GLY A 78 10.36 -14.59 -9.58
C GLY A 78 9.09 -14.59 -8.73
N ASN A 79 9.19 -14.22 -7.45
CA ASN A 79 8.07 -14.24 -6.51
C ASN A 79 8.11 -13.04 -5.58
N PHE A 80 6.93 -12.55 -5.17
CA PHE A 80 6.80 -11.45 -4.21
C PHE A 80 5.64 -11.67 -3.25
N PHE A 81 5.81 -11.26 -2.00
CA PHE A 81 4.71 -11.01 -1.09
C PHE A 81 4.39 -9.53 -0.99
N PHE A 82 3.10 -9.21 -0.89
CA PHE A 82 2.58 -7.90 -0.55
C PHE A 82 1.81 -8.01 0.76
N LEU A 83 2.19 -7.24 1.76
CA LEU A 83 1.75 -7.44 3.12
C LEU A 83 1.13 -6.15 3.66
N GLY A 84 -0.10 -6.27 4.17
CA GLY A 84 -0.84 -5.16 4.76
C GLY A 84 -1.63 -5.59 5.99
N ARG A 85 -2.07 -4.61 6.77
CA ARG A 85 -3.00 -4.82 7.89
C ARG A 85 -4.18 -3.89 7.79
N LYS A 86 -5.36 -4.30 8.26
CA LYS A 86 -6.60 -3.52 8.22
C LYS A 86 -6.85 -2.93 6.83
N TYR A 87 -6.92 -1.60 6.72
CA TYR A 87 -7.18 -0.88 5.47
C TYR A 87 -6.05 -1.02 4.43
N ASN A 88 -4.85 -1.39 4.89
CA ASN A 88 -3.70 -1.60 4.01
C ASN A 88 -3.66 -3.01 3.40
N LEU A 89 -4.45 -3.96 3.88
CA LEU A 89 -4.56 -5.29 3.27
C LEU A 89 -5.14 -5.22 1.85
N PRO A 90 -6.27 -4.55 1.57
CA PRO A 90 -6.76 -4.36 0.20
C PRO A 90 -5.73 -3.70 -0.72
N VAL A 91 -4.94 -2.77 -0.21
CA VAL A 91 -3.87 -2.11 -0.99
C VAL A 91 -2.75 -3.10 -1.33
N ALA A 92 -2.38 -3.96 -0.39
CA ALA A 92 -1.40 -5.03 -0.63
C ALA A 92 -1.90 -6.04 -1.68
N LEU A 93 -3.16 -6.45 -1.60
CA LEU A 93 -3.80 -7.33 -2.60
C LEU A 93 -3.79 -6.69 -3.99
N GLU A 94 -4.11 -5.39 -4.09
CA GLU A 94 -4.08 -4.65 -5.35
C GLU A 94 -2.66 -4.52 -5.90
N GLY A 95 -1.67 -4.27 -5.05
CA GLY A 95 -0.26 -4.24 -5.44
C GLY A 95 0.22 -5.57 -6.01
N ALA A 96 -0.11 -6.68 -5.37
CA ALA A 96 0.19 -8.02 -5.86
C ALA A 96 -0.49 -8.30 -7.21
N LEU A 97 -1.76 -7.89 -7.35
CA LEU A 97 -2.49 -8.01 -8.61
C LEU A 97 -1.80 -7.22 -9.73
N LYS A 98 -1.42 -5.97 -9.49
CA LYS A 98 -0.73 -5.13 -10.50
C LYS A 98 0.59 -5.74 -10.94
N LEU A 99 1.38 -6.28 -10.01
CA LEU A 99 2.64 -6.93 -10.37
C LEU A 99 2.39 -8.15 -11.28
N LYS A 100 1.42 -9.00 -10.94
CA LYS A 100 1.05 -10.17 -11.77
C LYS A 100 0.59 -9.76 -13.17
N GLU A 101 -0.32 -8.80 -13.26
CA GLU A 101 -0.92 -8.39 -14.53
C GLU A 101 0.08 -7.79 -15.51
N ILE A 102 1.07 -7.04 -15.00
CA ILE A 102 2.00 -6.28 -15.84
C ILE A 102 3.26 -7.08 -16.17
N SER A 103 3.78 -7.84 -15.20
CA SER A 103 5.10 -8.48 -15.33
C SER A 103 5.05 -10.00 -15.47
N TYR A 104 3.91 -10.63 -15.23
CA TYR A 104 3.75 -12.10 -15.11
C TYR A 104 4.57 -12.73 -13.98
N ILE A 105 5.15 -11.91 -13.10
CA ILE A 105 5.82 -12.39 -11.90
C ILE A 105 4.75 -12.85 -10.90
N HIS A 106 4.97 -14.00 -10.27
CA HIS A 106 4.07 -14.47 -9.23
C HIS A 106 4.11 -13.54 -8.02
N ALA A 107 2.95 -13.04 -7.61
CA ALA A 107 2.83 -12.17 -6.45
C ALA A 107 1.55 -12.46 -5.68
N GLU A 108 1.65 -12.52 -4.36
CA GLU A 108 0.50 -12.76 -3.49
C GLU A 108 0.39 -11.71 -2.40
N GLY A 109 -0.85 -11.27 -2.13
CA GLY A 109 -1.17 -10.36 -1.04
C GLY A 109 -1.67 -11.12 0.18
N TYR A 110 -1.16 -10.79 1.37
CA TYR A 110 -1.59 -11.39 2.62
C TYR A 110 -1.81 -10.35 3.72
N GLY A 111 -2.66 -10.67 4.66
CA GLY A 111 -2.65 -10.02 5.96
C GLY A 111 -1.33 -10.32 6.66
N ALA A 112 -0.55 -9.28 7.03
CA ALA A 112 0.76 -9.50 7.65
C ALA A 112 0.69 -10.31 8.95
N GLY A 113 -0.45 -10.27 9.67
CA GLY A 113 -0.70 -11.12 10.82
C GLY A 113 -0.86 -12.60 10.49
N GLU A 114 -1.22 -12.92 9.24
CA GLU A 114 -1.47 -14.30 8.78
C GLU A 114 -0.22 -15.01 8.29
N LEU A 115 0.92 -14.30 8.18
CA LEU A 115 2.18 -14.89 7.71
C LEU A 115 2.55 -16.19 8.48
N LYS A 116 2.34 -16.19 9.79
CA LYS A 116 2.69 -17.33 10.67
C LYS A 116 1.88 -18.60 10.40
N HIS A 117 0.75 -18.48 9.74
CA HIS A 117 -0.16 -19.60 9.48
C HIS A 117 0.14 -20.36 8.17
N GLY A 118 1.35 -20.21 7.65
CA GLY A 118 1.81 -20.96 6.47
C GLY A 118 2.75 -20.15 5.55
N PRO A 119 2.35 -18.99 5.05
CA PRO A 119 3.13 -18.25 4.02
C PRO A 119 4.57 -17.94 4.44
N ILE A 120 4.83 -17.77 5.72
CA ILE A 120 6.17 -17.52 6.25
C ILE A 120 7.18 -18.63 5.91
N ALA A 121 6.72 -19.84 5.64
CA ALA A 121 7.57 -20.95 5.24
C ALA A 121 8.23 -20.75 3.87
N MET A 122 7.63 -19.90 3.02
CA MET A 122 8.15 -19.58 1.69
C MET A 122 9.18 -18.44 1.70
N ILE A 123 9.38 -17.79 2.85
CA ILE A 123 10.30 -16.65 2.94
C ILE A 123 11.73 -17.13 3.03
N ASP A 124 12.53 -16.68 2.09
CA ASP A 124 13.97 -16.85 1.99
C ASP A 124 14.63 -15.58 1.39
N GLU A 125 15.91 -15.66 1.10
CA GLU A 125 16.69 -14.56 0.51
C GLU A 125 16.30 -14.20 -0.93
N TYR A 126 15.47 -15.01 -1.60
CA TYR A 126 14.99 -14.79 -2.97
C TYR A 126 13.55 -14.29 -3.01
N MET A 127 12.85 -14.24 -1.88
CA MET A 127 11.44 -13.87 -1.76
C MET A 127 11.26 -12.46 -1.18
N PRO A 128 11.29 -11.38 -1.99
CA PRO A 128 11.02 -10.03 -1.52
C PRO A 128 9.61 -9.88 -0.97
N SER A 129 9.49 -9.16 0.13
CA SER A 129 8.22 -8.83 0.76
C SER A 129 8.01 -7.32 0.79
N VAL A 130 6.94 -6.85 0.16
CA VAL A 130 6.52 -5.45 0.13
C VAL A 130 5.55 -5.21 1.27
N PHE A 131 5.91 -4.36 2.22
CA PHE A 131 5.08 -4.00 3.37
C PHE A 131 4.42 -2.64 3.16
N ILE A 132 3.09 -2.59 3.27
CA ILE A 132 2.34 -1.33 3.33
C ILE A 132 2.29 -0.91 4.80
N ALA A 133 3.21 -0.06 5.21
CA ALA A 133 3.52 0.24 6.60
C ALA A 133 3.48 1.76 6.93
N PRO A 134 2.37 2.47 6.64
CA PRO A 134 2.24 3.84 7.11
C PRO A 134 2.16 3.88 8.64
N GLN A 135 2.51 5.03 9.24
CA GLN A 135 2.38 5.25 10.69
C GLN A 135 0.90 5.40 11.08
N ASP A 136 0.24 4.26 11.26
CA ASP A 136 -1.16 4.15 11.67
C ASP A 136 -1.32 3.38 13.01
N SER A 137 -2.56 3.08 13.39
CA SER A 137 -2.90 2.37 14.63
C SER A 137 -2.38 0.91 14.70
N VAL A 138 -1.82 0.36 13.64
CA VAL A 138 -1.27 -1.01 13.58
C VAL A 138 0.21 -1.04 13.21
N TYR A 139 0.85 0.12 13.18
CA TYR A 139 2.25 0.28 12.80
C TYR A 139 3.18 -0.64 13.60
N GLU A 140 3.10 -0.66 14.94
CA GLU A 140 3.94 -1.50 15.80
C GLU A 140 3.80 -3.00 15.48
N LYS A 141 2.59 -3.43 15.12
CA LYS A 141 2.34 -4.81 14.68
C LYS A 141 2.96 -5.09 13.33
N MET A 142 3.01 -4.08 12.46
CA MET A 142 3.66 -4.18 11.15
C MET A 142 5.18 -4.30 11.30
N ILE A 143 5.79 -3.50 12.18
CA ILE A 143 7.21 -3.60 12.54
C ILE A 143 7.56 -5.02 13.01
N SER A 144 6.74 -5.61 13.88
CA SER A 144 6.95 -6.99 14.34
C SER A 144 6.91 -7.99 13.18
N ASN A 145 5.98 -7.84 12.22
CA ASN A 145 5.92 -8.72 11.04
C ASN A 145 7.13 -8.52 10.09
N ILE A 146 7.63 -7.30 9.95
CA ILE A 146 8.87 -7.04 9.21
C ILE A 146 10.03 -7.80 9.83
N GLN A 147 10.18 -7.75 11.15
CA GLN A 147 11.23 -8.46 11.87
C GLN A 147 11.14 -9.99 11.69
N GLU A 148 9.92 -10.54 11.61
CA GLU A 148 9.70 -11.97 11.33
C GLU A 148 10.22 -12.39 9.95
N VAL A 149 9.98 -11.57 8.92
CA VAL A 149 10.50 -11.79 7.57
C VAL A 149 12.03 -11.67 7.54
N ARG A 150 12.58 -10.66 8.20
CA ARG A 150 14.03 -10.48 8.32
C ARG A 150 14.74 -11.62 9.04
N ALA A 151 14.11 -12.16 10.08
CA ALA A 151 14.66 -13.32 10.79
C ALA A 151 14.85 -14.53 9.87
N ARG A 152 14.14 -14.59 8.74
CA ARG A 152 14.26 -15.58 7.67
C ARG A 152 15.12 -15.11 6.48
N ARG A 153 15.81 -13.99 6.61
CA ARG A 153 16.62 -13.35 5.57
C ARG A 153 15.83 -12.90 4.34
N GLY A 154 14.51 -12.80 4.44
CA GLY A 154 13.67 -12.27 3.36
C GLY A 154 13.96 -10.79 3.12
N PRO A 155 14.18 -10.36 1.86
CA PRO A 155 14.33 -8.94 1.54
C PRO A 155 13.04 -8.17 1.86
N VAL A 156 13.17 -7.02 2.50
CA VAL A 156 12.06 -6.17 2.93
C VAL A 156 12.06 -4.86 2.16
N ILE A 157 10.96 -4.59 1.46
CA ILE A 157 10.65 -3.32 0.83
C ILE A 157 9.50 -2.69 1.59
N ALA A 158 9.70 -1.54 2.22
CA ALA A 158 8.66 -0.87 2.98
C ALA A 158 8.10 0.34 2.23
N ILE A 159 6.77 0.46 2.17
CA ILE A 159 6.08 1.70 1.80
C ILE A 159 5.66 2.35 3.11
N ALA A 160 6.34 3.44 3.49
CA ALA A 160 6.28 4.02 4.82
C ALA A 160 6.00 5.52 4.79
N THR A 161 5.60 6.08 5.92
CA THR A 161 5.35 7.51 6.06
C THR A 161 6.65 8.30 6.02
N GLU A 162 6.68 9.45 5.34
CA GLU A 162 7.83 10.37 5.33
C GLU A 162 8.24 10.73 6.76
N GLY A 163 9.57 10.65 7.04
CA GLY A 163 10.14 10.91 8.36
C GLY A 163 10.16 9.70 9.30
N ASP A 164 9.77 8.54 8.83
CA ASP A 164 9.89 7.29 9.58
C ASP A 164 11.32 6.74 9.47
N TYR A 165 12.14 7.04 10.48
CA TYR A 165 13.52 6.56 10.53
C TYR A 165 13.64 5.15 11.12
N ASP A 166 12.66 4.72 11.92
CA ASP A 166 12.69 3.41 12.58
C ASP A 166 12.56 2.29 11.55
N ILE A 167 11.64 2.43 10.59
CA ILE A 167 11.46 1.44 9.55
C ILE A 167 12.69 1.33 8.62
N ARG A 168 13.43 2.44 8.44
CA ARG A 168 14.65 2.43 7.65
C ARG A 168 15.76 1.57 8.26
N ALA A 169 15.76 1.39 9.57
CA ALA A 169 16.74 0.54 10.24
C ALA A 169 16.46 -0.96 10.05
N ILE A 170 15.24 -1.31 9.68
CA ILE A 170 14.79 -2.70 9.57
C ILE A 170 14.34 -3.13 8.17
N ALA A 171 14.22 -2.22 7.21
CA ALA A 171 13.92 -2.52 5.81
C ALA A 171 15.18 -2.40 4.95
N ASP A 172 15.27 -3.23 3.91
CA ASP A 172 16.37 -3.14 2.95
C ASP A 172 16.19 -1.95 2.00
N ASP A 173 14.94 -1.63 1.67
CA ASP A 173 14.56 -0.47 0.87
C ASP A 173 13.27 0.14 1.40
N VAL A 174 13.16 1.47 1.28
CA VAL A 174 11.97 2.21 1.74
C VAL A 174 11.50 3.19 0.67
N ILE A 175 10.22 3.10 0.33
CA ILE A 175 9.53 4.12 -0.47
C ILE A 175 8.71 4.97 0.51
N TYR A 176 9.06 6.23 0.61
CA TYR A 176 8.32 7.14 1.49
C TYR A 176 7.11 7.75 0.80
N ILE A 177 5.99 7.74 1.50
CA ILE A 177 4.74 8.41 1.09
C ILE A 177 4.43 9.56 2.05
N PRO A 178 3.76 10.63 1.57
CA PRO A 178 3.36 11.73 2.42
C PRO A 178 2.45 11.30 3.56
N LYS A 179 2.57 11.97 4.70
CA LYS A 179 1.67 11.73 5.83
C LYS A 179 0.24 12.21 5.51
N THR A 180 -0.72 11.36 5.78
CA THR A 180 -2.17 11.64 5.73
C THR A 180 -2.83 11.35 7.09
N LEU A 181 -4.17 11.40 7.14
CA LEU A 181 -4.95 10.97 8.32
C LEU A 181 -4.75 9.48 8.60
#